data_49f607d7b31c312380b6ce1605906ef3
#
_entry.id   49f607d7b31c312380b6ce1605906ef3
#
_cell.length_a   1.000
_cell.length_b   1.000
_cell.length_c   1.000
_cell.angle_alpha   90.00
_cell.angle_beta   90.00
_cell.angle_gamma   90.00
#
_symmetry.space_group_name_H-M   'P 1'
#
loop_
_entity.id
_entity.type
_entity.pdbx_description
1 polymer ?
#
loop_
_entity_poly.entity_id
_entity_poly.type
_entity_poly.pdbx_seq_one_letter_code
_entity_poly.pdbx_strand_id
1 'polypeptide(L)'
;MKSSLLLYLTTCLSTLAVPTTTPIGCLKLSTDHDWPSPKVWEDAIPGVIRQNGSDTYGGLPNYRIRAESTSDIQAAVRFASKYNVRLSVITTGHDQLGRSDAGSGLIIDLSLMNKVRVLGSFTPREKGAVSPGYTVEAPNVIVPKDGVQSAVTFHPGVTGLALNYAVAPSGLFTVSGAAGGVAVAGGWGQNGGHGPMTAQYGLGVDQWLEAKIVTPDGKLRVANNVTNQDLFWAIRGGGGGTFGVVVEATWKAHVAVPMTGYNWYINSSITGPDALDSKTGQTPVSGVMQYLLGELPALQDQGISAFVYVDISHVRCYAIHPGRASGIAKANAVWGPILTKMQSFENIKPFQTKPFDFKNYKDFFVTTYGPLTPEPDRKAPPRNHGVYPYNSRLLASGHLQSPDIINALSGAEGTYGILMTAPGRSQGSGDDTSANPGWRRAVVHLVAGPGASGLKRLAPDMGAYINEASLNEENWTQSFWGTNYARLSAIKSKYDPMMLFWQTPGINAHYMQSVNGRACLVLPPPLHPPITPPPNDRFAPANPVTDAQFLFGSLELIGVKFPEPGSHIGLQSVSAEASAI
;
A
#
# COMPACT_ATOMS: atom_id res chain seq x y z
N MET A 1 -32.50 -51.98 49.63
CA MET A 1 -32.45 -50.57 50.03
C MET A 1 -31.08 -50.01 49.68
N LYS A 2 -30.92 -49.36 48.55
CA LYS A 2 -29.71 -48.60 48.15
C LYS A 2 -30.20 -47.26 47.63
N SER A 3 -29.99 -46.19 48.40
CA SER A 3 -30.30 -44.84 48.06
C SER A 3 -29.15 -44.26 47.25
N SER A 4 -29.40 -43.85 46.00
CA SER A 4 -28.48 -43.13 45.18
C SER A 4 -28.70 -41.63 45.38
N LEU A 5 -27.67 -40.94 45.84
CA LEU A 5 -27.63 -39.49 46.00
C LEU A 5 -27.18 -38.88 44.70
N LEU A 6 -28.06 -38.12 44.03
CA LEU A 6 -27.78 -37.37 42.82
C LEU A 6 -27.27 -35.98 43.21
N LEU A 7 -25.98 -35.71 42.96
CA LEU A 7 -25.36 -34.39 43.18
C LEU A 7 -25.60 -33.53 41.93
N TYR A 8 -26.40 -32.48 42.03
CA TYR A 8 -26.53 -31.43 41.01
C TYR A 8 -25.35 -30.47 41.15
N LEU A 9 -24.42 -30.49 40.19
CA LEU A 9 -23.43 -29.43 39.99
C LEU A 9 -24.09 -28.31 39.19
N THR A 10 -24.49 -27.24 39.85
CA THR A 10 -24.83 -25.95 39.23
C THR A 10 -23.54 -25.23 38.88
N THR A 11 -23.15 -25.28 37.61
CA THR A 11 -22.09 -24.41 37.08
C THR A 11 -22.61 -22.99 36.95
N CYS A 12 -22.19 -22.12 37.87
CA CYS A 12 -22.32 -20.67 37.70
C CYS A 12 -21.42 -20.23 36.54
N LEU A 13 -21.99 -20.02 35.38
CA LEU A 13 -21.35 -19.21 34.33
C LEU A 13 -21.37 -17.75 34.79
N SER A 14 -20.28 -17.31 35.41
CA SER A 14 -20.02 -15.89 35.59
C SER A 14 -19.71 -15.28 34.21
N THR A 15 -20.71 -14.64 33.61
CA THR A 15 -20.48 -13.73 32.49
C THR A 15 -19.62 -12.59 33.02
N LEU A 16 -18.34 -12.60 32.66
CA LEU A 16 -17.45 -11.44 32.84
C LEU A 16 -18.05 -10.29 32.04
N ALA A 17 -18.73 -9.37 32.71
CA ALA A 17 -19.16 -8.12 32.12
C ALA A 17 -17.90 -7.37 31.69
N VAL A 18 -17.71 -7.20 30.38
CA VAL A 18 -16.70 -6.28 29.81
C VAL A 18 -17.04 -4.90 30.37
N PRO A 19 -16.13 -4.21 31.07
CA PRO A 19 -16.40 -2.90 31.59
C PRO A 19 -16.79 -1.99 30.42
N THR A 20 -18.01 -1.46 30.44
CA THR A 20 -18.49 -0.48 29.47
C THR A 20 -17.79 0.84 29.79
N THR A 21 -16.70 1.12 29.06
CA THR A 21 -16.03 2.42 29.16
C THR A 21 -17.00 3.50 28.63
N THR A 22 -17.27 4.50 29.45
CA THR A 22 -18.09 5.63 29.01
C THR A 22 -17.37 6.38 27.90
N PRO A 23 -18.00 6.60 26.71
CA PRO A 23 -17.38 7.36 25.64
C PRO A 23 -17.05 8.79 26.08
N ILE A 24 -15.87 9.29 25.72
CA ILE A 24 -15.46 10.69 25.94
C ILE A 24 -16.20 11.61 24.95
N GLY A 25 -16.42 11.12 23.73
CA GLY A 25 -17.14 11.84 22.67
C GLY A 25 -17.31 10.96 21.44
N CYS A 26 -18.35 11.21 20.68
CA CYS A 26 -18.67 10.48 19.45
C CYS A 26 -18.64 11.42 18.26
N LEU A 27 -18.19 10.91 17.11
CA LEU A 27 -18.34 11.64 15.85
C LEU A 27 -19.82 11.74 15.47
N LYS A 28 -20.22 12.89 14.91
CA LYS A 28 -21.58 13.13 14.48
C LYS A 28 -21.96 12.29 13.27
N LEU A 29 -23.23 11.88 13.23
CA LEU A 29 -23.88 11.36 12.03
C LEU A 29 -24.58 12.52 11.29
N SER A 30 -24.75 12.37 9.98
CA SER A 30 -25.43 13.37 9.16
C SER A 30 -26.93 13.52 9.52
N THR A 31 -27.49 12.56 10.23
CA THR A 31 -28.85 12.51 10.75
C THR A 31 -29.03 13.20 12.12
N ASP A 32 -27.95 13.68 12.74
CA ASP A 32 -28.02 14.35 14.03
C ASP A 32 -28.67 15.72 13.92
N HIS A 33 -29.47 16.09 14.92
CA HIS A 33 -30.17 17.37 14.96
C HIS A 33 -29.24 18.60 14.99
N ASP A 34 -28.02 18.41 15.51
CA ASP A 34 -26.96 19.42 15.61
C ASP A 34 -25.88 19.26 14.52
N TRP A 35 -26.18 18.50 13.45
CA TRP A 35 -25.36 18.47 12.25
C TRP A 35 -25.27 19.86 11.62
N PRO A 36 -24.08 20.34 11.24
CA PRO A 36 -23.94 21.67 10.66
C PRO A 36 -24.81 21.84 9.41
N SER A 37 -25.56 22.98 9.34
CA SER A 37 -26.36 23.28 8.18
C SER A 37 -25.52 23.53 6.93
N PRO A 38 -26.05 23.34 5.70
CA PRO A 38 -25.29 23.57 4.47
C PRO A 38 -24.59 24.95 4.44
N LYS A 39 -25.25 26.00 4.91
CA LYS A 39 -24.66 27.34 4.99
C LYS A 39 -23.41 27.38 5.90
N VAL A 40 -23.44 26.68 7.02
CA VAL A 40 -22.28 26.59 7.94
C VAL A 40 -21.07 25.90 7.28
N TRP A 41 -21.33 24.88 6.44
CA TRP A 41 -20.31 24.22 5.65
C TRP A 41 -19.69 25.17 4.62
N GLU A 42 -20.52 25.83 3.83
CA GLU A 42 -20.11 26.74 2.75
C GLU A 42 -19.33 27.95 3.27
N ASP A 43 -19.81 28.57 4.37
CA ASP A 43 -19.14 29.71 4.99
C ASP A 43 -17.75 29.34 5.57
N ALA A 44 -17.62 28.13 6.09
CA ALA A 44 -16.38 27.70 6.76
C ALA A 44 -15.37 27.05 5.80
N ILE A 45 -15.83 26.39 4.73
CA ILE A 45 -15.01 25.70 3.74
C ILE A 45 -15.48 26.14 2.35
N PRO A 46 -15.00 27.29 1.85
CA PRO A 46 -15.35 27.75 0.51
C PRO A 46 -15.03 26.69 -0.55
N GLY A 47 -15.99 26.43 -1.45
CA GLY A 47 -15.85 25.40 -2.49
C GLY A 47 -16.11 23.97 -2.03
N VAL A 48 -16.60 23.76 -0.81
CA VAL A 48 -17.05 22.44 -0.38
C VAL A 48 -18.25 21.96 -1.21
N ILE A 49 -18.23 20.69 -1.60
CA ILE A 49 -19.25 20.08 -2.45
C ILE A 49 -20.08 19.13 -1.59
N ARG A 50 -21.40 19.33 -1.55
CA ARG A 50 -22.33 18.39 -0.93
C ARG A 50 -22.48 17.14 -1.81
N GLN A 51 -22.49 15.98 -1.19
CA GLN A 51 -22.64 14.68 -1.84
C GLN A 51 -23.82 13.89 -1.23
N ASN A 52 -24.29 12.87 -1.93
CA ASN A 52 -25.23 11.90 -1.38
C ASN A 52 -24.44 10.89 -0.53
N GLY A 53 -24.13 11.31 0.70
CA GLY A 53 -23.41 10.49 1.67
C GLY A 53 -24.27 9.39 2.30
N SER A 54 -23.61 8.52 3.07
CA SER A 54 -24.25 7.50 3.91
C SER A 54 -23.71 7.56 5.33
N ASP A 55 -24.46 7.07 6.29
CA ASP A 55 -24.04 7.02 7.70
C ASP A 55 -23.28 5.74 8.06
N THR A 56 -23.06 4.86 7.08
CA THR A 56 -22.34 3.58 7.29
C THR A 56 -20.84 3.77 7.22
N TYR A 57 -20.11 2.98 8.00
CA TYR A 57 -18.66 2.85 7.87
C TYR A 57 -18.31 2.40 6.43
N GLY A 58 -17.28 3.01 5.83
CA GLY A 58 -16.95 2.76 4.42
C GLY A 58 -17.95 3.40 3.43
N GLY A 59 -18.93 4.14 3.92
CA GLY A 59 -19.90 4.84 3.09
C GLY A 59 -19.37 6.13 2.47
N LEU A 60 -20.15 6.69 1.54
CA LEU A 60 -19.84 7.95 0.88
C LEU A 60 -19.84 9.12 1.88
N PRO A 61 -18.89 10.06 1.82
CA PRO A 61 -18.92 11.28 2.60
C PRO A 61 -20.12 12.14 2.21
N ASN A 62 -20.62 12.94 3.15
CA ASN A 62 -21.68 13.92 2.87
C ASN A 62 -21.12 15.18 2.21
N TYR A 63 -19.84 15.46 2.44
CA TYR A 63 -19.16 16.62 1.89
C TYR A 63 -17.76 16.26 1.37
N ARG A 64 -17.34 16.96 0.32
CA ARG A 64 -16.02 16.82 -0.29
C ARG A 64 -15.45 18.21 -0.58
N ILE A 65 -14.20 18.44 -0.20
CA ILE A 65 -13.41 19.57 -0.68
C ILE A 65 -12.31 19.07 -1.63
N ARG A 66 -12.28 19.58 -2.85
CA ARG A 66 -11.14 19.39 -3.77
C ARG A 66 -10.14 20.51 -3.48
N ALA A 67 -9.17 20.21 -2.62
CA ALA A 67 -8.23 21.22 -2.16
C ALA A 67 -7.25 21.63 -3.26
N GLU A 68 -7.09 22.93 -3.45
CA GLU A 68 -6.10 23.54 -4.36
C GLU A 68 -4.96 24.18 -3.58
N SER A 69 -5.14 24.43 -2.30
CA SER A 69 -4.19 25.12 -1.44
C SER A 69 -4.11 24.50 -0.03
N THR A 70 -3.04 24.82 0.69
CA THR A 70 -2.90 24.50 2.11
C THR A 70 -3.99 25.14 2.98
N SER A 71 -4.49 26.32 2.61
CA SER A 71 -5.56 27.01 3.36
C SER A 71 -6.87 26.25 3.30
N ASP A 72 -7.22 25.62 2.18
CA ASP A 72 -8.44 24.82 2.06
C ASP A 72 -8.39 23.61 3.00
N ILE A 73 -7.23 22.95 3.06
CA ILE A 73 -6.98 21.83 3.96
C ILE A 73 -7.07 22.27 5.42
N GLN A 74 -6.46 23.42 5.77
CA GLN A 74 -6.52 23.96 7.12
C GLN A 74 -7.95 24.32 7.53
N ALA A 75 -8.76 24.88 6.63
CA ALA A 75 -10.16 25.17 6.86
C ALA A 75 -10.97 23.88 7.12
N ALA A 76 -10.78 22.87 6.27
CA ALA A 76 -11.42 21.57 6.39
C ALA A 76 -11.08 20.84 7.71
N VAL A 77 -9.81 20.81 8.08
CA VAL A 77 -9.33 20.19 9.33
C VAL A 77 -9.90 20.90 10.55
N ARG A 78 -9.83 22.24 10.59
CA ARG A 78 -10.42 23.04 11.69
C ARG A 78 -11.93 22.87 11.81
N PHE A 79 -12.63 22.78 10.68
CA PHE A 79 -14.07 22.53 10.66
C PHE A 79 -14.41 21.16 11.25
N ALA A 80 -13.76 20.10 10.74
CA ALA A 80 -14.00 18.75 11.22
C ALA A 80 -13.72 18.60 12.73
N SER A 81 -12.63 19.20 13.21
CA SER A 81 -12.29 19.25 14.62
C SER A 81 -13.34 20.02 15.45
N LYS A 82 -13.76 21.22 14.99
CA LYS A 82 -14.72 22.06 15.71
C LYS A 82 -16.09 21.42 15.84
N TYR A 83 -16.56 20.78 14.78
CA TYR A 83 -17.91 20.22 14.72
C TYR A 83 -17.99 18.73 15.02
N ASN A 84 -16.86 18.10 15.35
CA ASN A 84 -16.74 16.67 15.62
C ASN A 84 -17.26 15.80 14.47
N VAL A 85 -16.90 16.18 13.25
CA VAL A 85 -17.28 15.51 12.01
C VAL A 85 -16.17 14.55 11.59
N ARG A 86 -16.55 13.37 11.11
CA ARG A 86 -15.59 12.41 10.57
C ARG A 86 -14.81 13.00 9.39
N LEU A 87 -13.50 12.76 9.38
CA LEU A 87 -12.59 13.27 8.36
C LEU A 87 -11.81 12.14 7.73
N SER A 88 -11.69 12.15 6.40
CA SER A 88 -10.76 11.31 5.67
C SER A 88 -10.03 12.09 4.59
N VAL A 89 -8.97 11.47 4.04
CA VAL A 89 -8.11 12.08 3.03
C VAL A 89 -7.98 11.13 1.84
N ILE A 90 -8.12 11.66 0.64
CA ILE A 90 -7.91 10.91 -0.60
C ILE A 90 -6.92 11.63 -1.51
N THR A 91 -6.05 10.88 -2.14
CA THR A 91 -5.21 11.34 -3.26
C THR A 91 -5.72 10.77 -4.58
N THR A 92 -5.48 9.48 -4.83
CA THR A 92 -5.85 8.80 -6.08
C THR A 92 -6.81 7.63 -5.87
N GLY A 93 -7.21 7.33 -4.63
CA GLY A 93 -8.25 6.37 -4.31
C GLY A 93 -7.88 4.90 -4.48
N HIS A 94 -6.59 4.57 -4.48
CA HIS A 94 -6.10 3.18 -4.60
C HIS A 94 -6.18 2.38 -3.30
N ASP A 95 -6.70 2.95 -2.20
CA ASP A 95 -6.83 2.21 -0.95
C ASP A 95 -7.92 1.14 -1.05
N GLN A 96 -7.53 -0.11 -0.86
CA GLN A 96 -8.41 -1.28 -0.97
C GLN A 96 -9.13 -1.61 0.35
N LEU A 97 -8.70 -1.02 1.46
CA LEU A 97 -9.26 -1.27 2.78
C LEU A 97 -10.34 -0.25 3.20
N GLY A 98 -10.71 0.69 2.31
CA GLY A 98 -11.72 1.71 2.59
C GLY A 98 -11.29 2.81 3.58
N ARG A 99 -9.96 2.95 3.84
CA ARG A 99 -9.44 3.93 4.80
C ARG A 99 -9.53 5.38 4.32
N SER A 100 -9.77 5.61 3.03
CA SER A 100 -10.01 6.94 2.47
C SER A 100 -11.49 7.34 2.44
N ASP A 101 -12.39 6.56 3.06
CA ASP A 101 -13.82 6.84 3.14
C ASP A 101 -14.24 7.47 4.46
N ALA A 102 -15.30 8.24 4.43
CA ALA A 102 -15.82 8.96 5.59
C ALA A 102 -17.34 9.07 5.56
N GLY A 103 -18.05 7.96 5.75
CA GLY A 103 -19.49 7.99 5.96
C GLY A 103 -19.87 8.98 7.08
N SER A 104 -20.92 9.77 6.91
CA SER A 104 -21.27 10.92 7.76
C SER A 104 -20.11 11.89 7.96
N GLY A 105 -19.38 12.22 6.88
CA GLY A 105 -18.17 13.00 7.05
C GLY A 105 -17.80 13.90 5.88
N LEU A 106 -16.59 14.41 6.02
CA LEU A 106 -15.88 15.24 5.05
C LEU A 106 -14.70 14.46 4.48
N ILE A 107 -14.56 14.48 3.16
CA ILE A 107 -13.35 14.00 2.48
C ILE A 107 -12.54 15.17 1.94
N ILE A 108 -11.23 15.21 2.27
CA ILE A 108 -10.27 16.13 1.68
C ILE A 108 -9.65 15.43 0.48
N ASP A 109 -9.96 15.90 -0.71
CA ASP A 109 -9.44 15.40 -1.96
C ASP A 109 -8.26 16.26 -2.43
N LEU A 110 -7.10 15.64 -2.54
CA LEU A 110 -5.83 16.28 -2.87
C LEU A 110 -5.48 16.20 -4.36
N SER A 111 -6.35 15.67 -5.21
CA SER A 111 -6.07 15.41 -6.63
C SER A 111 -5.70 16.67 -7.44
N LEU A 112 -6.17 17.85 -7.04
CA LEU A 112 -5.84 19.13 -7.69
C LEU A 112 -4.48 19.70 -7.23
N MET A 113 -3.90 19.19 -6.15
CA MET A 113 -2.56 19.56 -5.72
C MET A 113 -1.50 18.76 -6.50
N ASN A 114 -1.05 19.26 -7.65
CA ASN A 114 -0.28 18.51 -8.64
C ASN A 114 0.99 19.23 -9.15
N LYS A 115 1.54 20.21 -8.40
CA LYS A 115 2.75 20.92 -8.79
C LYS A 115 4.02 20.22 -8.34
N VAL A 116 5.14 20.50 -9.04
CA VAL A 116 6.47 19.94 -8.83
C VAL A 116 7.56 21.01 -8.84
N ARG A 117 8.73 20.70 -8.25
CA ARG A 117 9.98 21.47 -8.35
C ARG A 117 11.17 20.54 -8.21
N VAL A 118 11.99 20.42 -9.23
CA VAL A 118 13.23 19.64 -9.23
C VAL A 118 14.35 20.46 -8.58
N LEU A 119 15.14 19.83 -7.71
CA LEU A 119 16.21 20.47 -6.92
C LEU A 119 17.54 19.74 -7.18
N GLY A 120 18.60 20.50 -7.44
CA GLY A 120 19.96 19.94 -7.61
C GLY A 120 20.56 19.38 -6.32
N SER A 121 20.08 19.82 -5.17
CA SER A 121 20.42 19.30 -3.86
C SER A 121 19.34 19.68 -2.84
N PHE A 122 19.33 19.01 -1.71
CA PHE A 122 18.45 19.35 -0.59
C PHE A 122 19.19 19.30 0.74
N THR A 123 18.99 20.33 1.55
CA THR A 123 19.45 20.39 2.95
C THR A 123 18.25 20.69 3.84
N PRO A 124 17.94 19.83 4.83
CA PRO A 124 16.84 20.06 5.76
C PRO A 124 17.00 21.38 6.54
N ARG A 125 15.91 22.13 6.70
CA ARG A 125 15.85 23.39 7.44
C ARG A 125 14.51 23.48 8.17
N GLU A 126 14.46 24.32 9.22
CA GLU A 126 13.21 24.56 9.99
C GLU A 126 12.09 25.16 9.13
N LYS A 127 12.45 26.05 8.19
CA LYS A 127 11.49 26.69 7.27
C LYS A 127 11.05 25.79 6.11
N GLY A 128 11.70 24.63 5.96
CA GLY A 128 11.45 23.68 4.90
C GLY A 128 11.94 24.12 3.51
N ALA A 129 11.68 23.25 2.53
CA ALA A 129 11.97 23.46 1.12
C ALA A 129 11.10 24.58 0.51
N VAL A 130 11.60 25.14 -0.58
CA VAL A 130 10.78 26.02 -1.45
C VAL A 130 9.64 25.20 -2.03
N SER A 131 8.42 25.72 -1.93
CA SER A 131 7.21 25.05 -2.40
C SER A 131 7.24 24.77 -3.89
N PRO A 132 6.59 23.69 -4.37
CA PRO A 132 6.48 23.38 -5.78
C PRO A 132 5.71 24.48 -6.52
N GLY A 133 6.19 24.87 -7.71
CA GLY A 133 5.59 26.00 -8.46
C GLY A 133 5.41 25.73 -9.94
N TYR A 134 5.89 24.57 -10.43
CA TYR A 134 5.81 24.18 -11.83
C TYR A 134 4.75 23.11 -12.03
N THR A 135 4.13 23.07 -13.20
CA THR A 135 3.26 21.94 -13.57
C THR A 135 4.11 20.73 -13.94
N VAL A 136 3.48 19.55 -13.93
CA VAL A 136 4.14 18.30 -14.32
C VAL A 136 4.57 18.33 -15.79
N GLU A 137 3.76 18.98 -16.65
CA GLU A 137 3.96 19.09 -18.10
C GLU A 137 5.08 20.09 -18.44
N ALA A 138 5.32 21.09 -17.58
CA ALA A 138 6.33 22.12 -17.75
C ALA A 138 7.19 22.27 -16.47
N PRO A 139 7.93 21.24 -16.06
CA PRO A 139 8.77 21.27 -14.87
C PRO A 139 10.00 22.14 -15.10
N ASN A 140 10.60 22.62 -14.02
CA ASN A 140 11.95 23.16 -14.13
C ASN A 140 12.96 22.03 -14.39
N VAL A 141 14.00 22.34 -15.17
CA VAL A 141 15.09 21.41 -15.50
C VAL A 141 16.36 21.84 -14.77
N ILE A 142 17.08 20.88 -14.22
CA ILE A 142 18.39 21.08 -13.59
C ILE A 142 19.42 20.13 -14.21
N VAL A 143 20.69 20.42 -14.01
CA VAL A 143 21.79 19.49 -14.32
C VAL A 143 22.25 18.89 -12.99
N PRO A 144 22.07 17.57 -12.77
CA PRO A 144 22.55 16.89 -11.58
C PRO A 144 24.08 17.04 -11.45
N LYS A 145 24.57 17.14 -10.22
CA LYS A 145 26.00 17.16 -9.91
C LYS A 145 26.43 15.79 -9.41
N ASP A 146 27.57 15.31 -9.89
CA ASP A 146 28.13 14.03 -9.46
C ASP A 146 28.37 14.01 -7.95
N GLY A 147 27.97 12.91 -7.31
CA GLY A 147 28.10 12.74 -5.86
C GLY A 147 27.13 13.56 -4.99
N VAL A 148 26.24 14.37 -5.61
CA VAL A 148 25.24 15.15 -4.88
C VAL A 148 23.86 14.55 -5.05
N GLN A 149 23.18 14.23 -3.96
CA GLN A 149 21.82 13.73 -3.99
C GLN A 149 20.86 14.84 -4.46
N SER A 150 20.31 14.69 -5.67
CA SER A 150 19.23 15.53 -6.18
C SER A 150 17.91 15.21 -5.46
N ALA A 151 16.97 16.15 -5.51
CA ALA A 151 15.67 16.00 -4.88
C ALA A 151 14.54 16.55 -5.77
N VAL A 152 13.31 16.25 -5.39
CA VAL A 152 12.12 16.85 -5.98
C VAL A 152 11.12 17.16 -4.88
N THR A 153 10.60 18.40 -4.87
CA THR A 153 9.47 18.79 -4.02
C THR A 153 8.20 18.77 -4.86
N PHE A 154 7.13 18.17 -4.34
CA PHE A 154 5.89 18.01 -5.09
C PHE A 154 4.66 17.95 -4.18
N HIS A 155 3.51 18.21 -4.76
CA HIS A 155 2.22 18.12 -4.10
C HIS A 155 1.70 16.67 -4.04
N PRO A 156 0.86 16.32 -3.05
CA PRO A 156 0.44 14.94 -2.78
C PRO A 156 -0.44 14.31 -3.87
N GLY A 157 -1.06 15.09 -4.75
CA GLY A 157 -1.84 14.58 -5.89
C GLY A 157 -0.98 14.09 -7.06
N VAL A 158 0.35 14.34 -7.04
CA VAL A 158 1.25 13.90 -8.11
C VAL A 158 1.42 12.38 -8.08
N THR A 159 1.08 11.74 -9.20
CA THR A 159 1.20 10.28 -9.37
C THR A 159 2.63 9.87 -9.69
N GLY A 160 2.96 8.57 -9.54
CA GLY A 160 4.28 8.04 -9.86
C GLY A 160 4.68 8.27 -11.30
N LEU A 161 3.72 8.12 -12.22
CA LEU A 161 3.95 8.38 -13.65
C LEU A 161 4.22 9.86 -13.92
N ALA A 162 3.39 10.75 -13.37
CA ALA A 162 3.54 12.20 -13.49
C ALA A 162 4.87 12.69 -12.94
N LEU A 163 5.27 12.18 -11.76
CA LEU A 163 6.53 12.56 -11.13
C LEU A 163 7.75 12.14 -11.96
N ASN A 164 7.74 10.93 -12.50
CA ASN A 164 8.82 10.42 -13.35
C ASN A 164 8.89 11.15 -14.70
N TYR A 165 7.76 11.61 -15.25
CA TYR A 165 7.77 12.53 -16.39
C TYR A 165 8.43 13.87 -16.04
N ALA A 166 8.11 14.44 -14.90
CA ALA A 166 8.61 15.75 -14.48
C ALA A 166 10.13 15.77 -14.20
N VAL A 167 10.69 14.69 -13.65
CA VAL A 167 12.14 14.64 -13.32
C VAL A 167 13.01 14.15 -14.49
N ALA A 168 12.44 13.46 -15.48
CA ALA A 168 13.17 12.85 -16.60
C ALA A 168 13.95 13.87 -17.47
N PRO A 169 13.47 15.10 -17.76
CA PRO A 169 14.24 16.09 -18.49
C PRO A 169 15.57 16.49 -17.81
N SER A 170 15.66 16.29 -16.49
CA SER A 170 16.89 16.48 -15.72
C SER A 170 17.79 15.24 -15.68
N GLY A 171 17.47 14.18 -16.41
CA GLY A 171 18.21 12.90 -16.36
C GLY A 171 18.01 12.15 -15.03
N LEU A 172 16.89 12.37 -14.36
CA LEU A 172 16.56 11.79 -13.05
C LEU A 172 15.36 10.85 -13.11
N PHE A 173 15.21 10.04 -12.07
CA PHE A 173 14.00 9.28 -11.77
C PHE A 173 13.69 9.30 -10.26
N THR A 174 12.47 8.95 -9.90
CA THR A 174 12.04 8.73 -8.51
C THR A 174 11.51 7.32 -8.34
N VAL A 175 11.72 6.75 -7.15
CA VAL A 175 11.11 5.47 -6.78
C VAL A 175 9.60 5.65 -6.68
N SER A 176 8.85 4.75 -7.31
CA SER A 176 7.38 4.75 -7.32
C SER A 176 6.83 3.32 -7.37
N GLY A 177 5.54 3.17 -7.13
CA GLY A 177 4.86 1.87 -7.22
C GLY A 177 4.77 1.34 -8.64
N ALA A 178 4.41 0.07 -8.79
CA ALA A 178 4.20 -0.59 -10.08
C ALA A 178 2.88 -0.17 -10.78
N ALA A 179 2.13 0.77 -10.23
CA ALA A 179 0.96 1.36 -10.84
C ALA A 179 1.17 2.87 -11.04
N GLY A 180 1.23 3.32 -12.29
CA GLY A 180 1.55 4.70 -12.65
C GLY A 180 0.58 5.74 -12.09
N GLY A 181 -0.69 5.37 -11.87
CA GLY A 181 -1.72 6.24 -11.32
C GLY A 181 -1.71 6.43 -9.80
N VAL A 182 -0.85 5.72 -9.06
CA VAL A 182 -0.75 5.86 -7.60
C VAL A 182 0.00 7.13 -7.22
N ALA A 183 -0.59 7.94 -6.33
CA ALA A 183 0.09 9.12 -5.77
C ALA A 183 1.20 8.71 -4.81
N VAL A 184 2.43 9.17 -5.08
CA VAL A 184 3.62 8.70 -4.36
C VAL A 184 3.69 9.20 -2.91
N ALA A 185 3.22 10.42 -2.62
CA ALA A 185 3.16 10.97 -1.26
C ALA A 185 1.88 10.61 -0.50
N GLY A 186 0.98 9.81 -1.10
CA GLY A 186 -0.22 9.28 -0.47
C GLY A 186 0.05 8.06 0.41
N GLY A 187 -0.96 7.19 0.49
CA GLY A 187 -0.87 5.95 1.29
C GLY A 187 0.30 5.06 0.90
N TRP A 188 0.68 5.03 -0.37
CA TRP A 188 1.82 4.25 -0.86
C TRP A 188 3.12 4.66 -0.14
N GLY A 189 3.52 5.93 -0.22
CA GLY A 189 4.78 6.43 0.34
C GLY A 189 4.77 6.61 1.86
N GLN A 190 3.61 6.53 2.51
CA GLN A 190 3.47 6.67 3.95
C GLN A 190 3.26 5.34 4.70
N ASN A 191 3.07 4.20 4.01
CA ASN A 191 2.89 2.89 4.62
C ASN A 191 4.05 1.90 4.39
N GLY A 192 4.99 2.21 3.55
CA GLY A 192 6.08 1.34 3.09
C GLY A 192 6.42 1.70 1.66
N GLY A 193 5.60 1.27 0.71
CA GLY A 193 5.73 1.66 -0.68
C GLY A 193 6.76 0.84 -1.44
N HIS A 194 6.38 -0.37 -1.88
CA HIS A 194 7.22 -1.20 -2.75
C HIS A 194 6.98 -0.90 -4.24
N GLY A 195 7.93 -1.25 -5.08
CA GLY A 195 7.86 -1.01 -6.52
C GLY A 195 9.07 -1.54 -7.28
N PRO A 196 9.17 -1.25 -8.59
CA PRO A 196 10.18 -1.81 -9.48
C PRO A 196 11.63 -1.55 -9.05
N MET A 197 11.89 -0.42 -8.39
CA MET A 197 13.25 0.01 -8.04
C MET A 197 13.57 -0.15 -6.54
N THR A 198 12.61 -0.63 -5.74
CA THR A 198 12.76 -0.61 -4.28
C THR A 198 13.79 -1.60 -3.75
N ALA A 199 14.03 -2.69 -4.44
CA ALA A 199 15.10 -3.63 -4.08
C ALA A 199 16.50 -2.97 -4.07
N GLN A 200 16.75 -1.99 -4.94
CA GLN A 200 18.03 -1.28 -5.02
C GLN A 200 18.05 0.08 -4.32
N TYR A 201 16.94 0.82 -4.37
CA TYR A 201 16.89 2.23 -3.94
C TYR A 201 16.10 2.44 -2.65
N GLY A 202 15.57 1.37 -2.04
CA GLY A 202 14.74 1.44 -0.84
C GLY A 202 13.26 1.65 -1.15
N LEU A 203 12.44 1.48 -0.12
CA LEU A 203 10.99 1.67 -0.18
C LEU A 203 10.62 3.15 -0.40
N GLY A 204 9.34 3.42 -0.65
CA GLY A 204 8.79 4.78 -0.70
C GLY A 204 9.08 5.57 0.58
N VAL A 205 8.97 4.94 1.76
CA VAL A 205 9.30 5.57 3.05
C VAL A 205 10.77 6.00 3.17
N ASP A 206 11.68 5.38 2.42
CA ASP A 206 13.12 5.68 2.42
C ASP A 206 13.47 6.87 1.51
N GLN A 207 12.51 7.33 0.70
CA GLN A 207 12.73 8.43 -0.25
C GLN A 207 12.51 9.81 0.37
N TRP A 208 11.81 9.90 1.49
CA TRP A 208 11.46 11.17 2.11
C TRP A 208 12.68 11.92 2.64
N LEU A 209 12.77 13.19 2.31
CA LEU A 209 13.72 14.15 2.85
C LEU A 209 13.01 15.18 3.73
N GLU A 210 11.74 15.51 3.41
CA GLU A 210 10.90 16.44 4.15
C GLU A 210 9.42 16.23 3.81
N ALA A 211 8.55 16.57 4.76
CA ALA A 211 7.12 16.77 4.53
C ALA A 211 6.66 18.11 5.09
N LYS A 212 5.71 18.76 4.41
CA LYS A 212 4.85 19.76 5.04
C LYS A 212 3.48 19.12 5.25
N ILE A 213 2.97 19.22 6.48
CA ILE A 213 1.77 18.51 6.93
C ILE A 213 0.87 19.43 7.74
N VAL A 214 -0.43 19.42 7.45
CA VAL A 214 -1.45 20.04 8.28
C VAL A 214 -1.88 19.04 9.34
N THR A 215 -1.56 19.33 10.60
CA THR A 215 -1.87 18.48 11.75
C THR A 215 -3.29 18.72 12.29
N PRO A 216 -3.83 17.86 13.18
CA PRO A 216 -5.23 17.94 13.67
C PRO A 216 -5.63 19.28 14.29
N ASP A 217 -4.66 20.07 14.80
CA ASP A 217 -4.86 21.44 15.30
C ASP A 217 -5.00 22.49 14.16
N GLY A 218 -5.04 22.07 12.90
CA GLY A 218 -5.13 22.92 11.72
C GLY A 218 -3.88 23.74 11.41
N LYS A 219 -2.72 23.42 12.04
CA LYS A 219 -1.45 24.11 11.79
C LYS A 219 -0.62 23.40 10.73
N LEU A 220 0.02 24.17 9.87
CA LEU A 220 1.02 23.69 8.95
C LEU A 220 2.35 23.48 9.70
N ARG A 221 2.92 22.28 9.59
CA ARG A 221 4.22 21.93 10.16
C ARG A 221 5.18 21.45 9.08
N VAL A 222 6.43 21.85 9.21
CA VAL A 222 7.55 21.23 8.47
C VAL A 222 8.07 20.07 9.30
N ALA A 223 8.23 18.90 8.69
CA ALA A 223 8.76 17.71 9.33
C ALA A 223 9.93 17.16 8.51
N ASN A 224 11.12 17.13 9.09
CA ASN A 224 12.36 16.64 8.49
C ASN A 224 13.37 16.26 9.59
N ASN A 225 14.61 15.94 9.24
CA ASN A 225 15.64 15.54 10.20
C ASN A 225 16.12 16.67 11.15
N VAL A 226 15.64 17.91 10.99
CA VAL A 226 15.99 19.06 11.81
C VAL A 226 14.83 19.48 12.70
N THR A 227 13.59 19.42 12.19
CA THR A 227 12.41 19.91 12.90
C THR A 227 11.28 18.89 12.87
N ASN A 228 10.47 18.79 13.95
CA ASN A 228 9.39 17.82 14.12
C ASN A 228 9.84 16.39 13.74
N GLN A 229 11.00 15.98 14.23
CA GLN A 229 11.66 14.72 13.86
C GLN A 229 10.82 13.48 14.19
N ASP A 230 10.06 13.51 15.29
CA ASP A 230 9.15 12.45 15.68
C ASP A 230 8.00 12.29 14.68
N LEU A 231 7.41 13.41 14.25
CA LEU A 231 6.39 13.42 13.21
C LEU A 231 6.97 12.95 11.86
N PHE A 232 8.19 13.39 11.51
CA PHE A 232 8.88 12.96 10.30
C PHE A 232 9.15 11.44 10.29
N TRP A 233 9.53 10.89 11.45
CA TRP A 233 9.68 9.44 11.59
C TRP A 233 8.32 8.73 11.42
N ALA A 234 7.27 9.25 12.08
CA ALA A 234 5.95 8.62 12.12
C ALA A 234 5.25 8.56 10.75
N ILE A 235 5.34 9.62 9.93
CA ILE A 235 4.72 9.62 8.59
C ILE A 235 5.39 8.67 7.60
N ARG A 236 6.63 8.25 7.89
CA ARG A 236 7.40 7.32 7.06
C ARG A 236 7.17 5.86 7.48
N GLY A 237 5.90 5.42 7.46
CA GLY A 237 5.47 4.05 7.76
C GLY A 237 4.17 3.95 8.57
N GLY A 238 3.79 5.01 9.29
CA GLY A 238 2.60 4.99 10.15
C GLY A 238 1.26 5.18 9.44
N GLY A 239 1.29 5.42 8.14
CA GLY A 239 0.09 5.44 7.29
C GLY A 239 -0.37 6.82 6.84
N GLY A 240 -0.85 6.89 5.59
CA GLY A 240 -1.43 8.10 5.03
C GLY A 240 -2.68 8.52 5.77
N GLY A 241 -2.85 9.84 6.00
CA GLY A 241 -4.01 10.36 6.72
C GLY A 241 -4.09 9.94 8.19
N THR A 242 -2.96 9.57 8.81
CA THR A 242 -2.92 9.15 10.23
C THR A 242 -2.56 10.30 11.17
N PHE A 243 -1.56 11.10 10.82
CA PHE A 243 -1.03 12.17 11.69
C PHE A 243 -1.43 13.57 11.21
N GLY A 244 -2.12 13.65 10.09
CA GLY A 244 -2.53 14.87 9.41
C GLY A 244 -2.56 14.70 7.90
N VAL A 245 -2.68 15.81 7.20
CA VAL A 245 -2.72 15.87 5.73
C VAL A 245 -1.38 16.37 5.21
N VAL A 246 -0.62 15.52 4.52
CA VAL A 246 0.58 15.94 3.80
C VAL A 246 0.17 16.86 2.64
N VAL A 247 0.78 18.06 2.58
CA VAL A 247 0.51 19.06 1.54
C VAL A 247 1.67 19.25 0.57
N GLU A 248 2.89 18.97 1.01
CA GLU A 248 4.09 18.95 0.18
C GLU A 248 5.02 17.82 0.65
N ALA A 249 5.66 17.14 -0.29
CA ALA A 249 6.68 16.12 -0.05
C ALA A 249 7.97 16.52 -0.77
N THR A 250 9.12 16.35 -0.12
CA THR A 250 10.43 16.43 -0.76
C THR A 250 11.08 15.06 -0.70
N TRP A 251 11.44 14.52 -1.87
CA TRP A 251 11.97 13.17 -2.04
C TRP A 251 13.33 13.17 -2.71
N LYS A 252 14.07 12.08 -2.50
CA LYS A 252 15.27 11.76 -3.27
C LYS A 252 14.91 11.61 -4.75
N ALA A 253 15.70 12.22 -5.63
CA ALA A 253 15.68 11.98 -7.05
C ALA A 253 17.02 11.37 -7.46
N HIS A 254 16.98 10.26 -8.16
CA HIS A 254 18.15 9.44 -8.50
C HIS A 254 18.53 9.65 -9.97
N VAL A 255 19.82 9.56 -10.28
CA VAL A 255 20.30 9.60 -11.67
C VAL A 255 19.70 8.44 -12.45
N ALA A 256 19.15 8.73 -13.62
CA ALA A 256 18.52 7.73 -14.46
C ALA A 256 19.53 6.66 -14.92
N VAL A 257 19.10 5.40 -14.87
CA VAL A 257 19.91 4.23 -15.25
C VAL A 257 19.25 3.47 -16.40
N PRO A 258 20.03 2.73 -17.21
CA PRO A 258 19.47 1.83 -18.20
C PRO A 258 18.70 0.70 -17.51
N MET A 259 17.68 0.18 -18.18
CA MET A 259 16.76 -0.82 -17.65
C MET A 259 16.59 -1.96 -18.64
N THR A 260 16.44 -3.19 -18.13
CA THR A 260 15.97 -4.33 -18.93
C THR A 260 14.76 -4.93 -18.23
N GLY A 261 13.64 -4.99 -18.95
CA GLY A 261 12.50 -5.81 -18.61
C GLY A 261 12.70 -7.21 -19.19
N TYR A 262 12.45 -8.24 -18.40
CA TYR A 262 12.61 -9.62 -18.82
C TYR A 262 11.40 -10.45 -18.42
N ASN A 263 10.45 -10.55 -19.36
CA ASN A 263 9.26 -11.37 -19.15
C ASN A 263 9.58 -12.82 -19.48
N TRP A 264 9.08 -13.74 -18.65
CA TRP A 264 9.12 -15.15 -18.94
C TRP A 264 7.83 -15.87 -18.49
N TYR A 265 7.56 -17.00 -19.12
CA TYR A 265 6.35 -17.77 -18.95
C TYR A 265 6.68 -19.25 -18.83
N ILE A 266 6.13 -19.89 -17.81
CA ILE A 266 6.12 -21.34 -17.59
C ILE A 266 4.67 -21.80 -17.61
N ASN A 267 4.38 -22.81 -18.40
CA ASN A 267 3.03 -23.37 -18.52
C ASN A 267 3.06 -24.88 -18.30
N SER A 268 2.09 -25.41 -17.58
CA SER A 268 1.88 -26.85 -17.48
C SER A 268 1.09 -27.38 -18.69
N SER A 269 1.28 -28.66 -19.01
CA SER A 269 0.40 -29.40 -19.94
C SER A 269 -0.90 -29.83 -19.27
N ILE A 270 -0.92 -29.90 -17.93
CA ILE A 270 -2.11 -30.19 -17.13
C ILE A 270 -2.77 -28.85 -16.80
N THR A 271 -4.02 -28.67 -17.19
CA THR A 271 -4.78 -27.43 -17.04
C THR A 271 -6.21 -27.72 -16.60
N GLY A 272 -6.90 -26.70 -16.12
CA GLY A 272 -8.29 -26.77 -15.68
C GLY A 272 -8.44 -26.97 -14.18
N PRO A 273 -9.67 -26.91 -13.66
CA PRO A 273 -9.96 -27.00 -12.22
C PRO A 273 -9.45 -28.31 -11.57
N ASP A 274 -9.50 -29.42 -12.33
CA ASP A 274 -9.06 -30.74 -11.85
C ASP A 274 -7.53 -30.86 -11.68
N ALA A 275 -6.77 -29.86 -12.13
CA ALA A 275 -5.33 -29.79 -11.93
C ALA A 275 -4.96 -29.44 -10.48
N LEU A 276 -5.88 -28.87 -9.70
CA LEU A 276 -5.68 -28.62 -8.27
C LEU A 276 -5.99 -29.90 -7.46
N ASP A 277 -4.99 -30.41 -6.77
CA ASP A 277 -5.22 -31.49 -5.79
C ASP A 277 -5.94 -30.90 -4.56
N SER A 278 -7.21 -31.21 -4.44
CA SER A 278 -8.08 -30.72 -3.36
C SER A 278 -7.66 -31.20 -1.95
N LYS A 279 -6.84 -32.27 -1.85
CA LYS A 279 -6.37 -32.81 -0.58
C LYS A 279 -5.12 -32.09 -0.09
N THR A 280 -4.20 -31.81 -1.01
CA THR A 280 -2.89 -31.20 -0.68
C THR A 280 -2.83 -29.72 -1.00
N GLY A 281 -3.73 -29.20 -1.84
CA GLY A 281 -3.68 -27.84 -2.37
C GLY A 281 -2.52 -27.63 -3.36
N GLN A 282 -1.88 -28.71 -3.82
CA GLN A 282 -0.79 -28.63 -4.77
C GLN A 282 -1.32 -28.53 -6.20
N THR A 283 -0.53 -27.90 -7.06
CA THR A 283 -0.79 -27.69 -8.47
C THR A 283 0.32 -28.28 -9.32
N PRO A 284 0.15 -28.47 -10.62
CA PRO A 284 1.21 -28.94 -11.51
C PRO A 284 2.47 -28.07 -11.51
N VAL A 285 2.36 -26.79 -11.07
CA VAL A 285 3.50 -25.87 -10.98
C VAL A 285 4.09 -25.76 -9.57
N SER A 286 3.58 -26.50 -8.58
CA SER A 286 4.06 -26.42 -7.18
C SER A 286 5.55 -26.74 -7.04
N GLY A 287 6.05 -27.78 -7.73
CA GLY A 287 7.47 -28.11 -7.72
C GLY A 287 8.35 -27.04 -8.39
N VAL A 288 7.86 -26.44 -9.47
CA VAL A 288 8.51 -25.29 -10.12
C VAL A 288 8.60 -24.12 -9.14
N MET A 289 7.52 -23.85 -8.40
CA MET A 289 7.48 -22.76 -7.44
C MET A 289 8.37 -22.99 -6.22
N GLN A 290 8.43 -24.22 -5.69
CA GLN A 290 9.36 -24.57 -4.62
C GLN A 290 10.81 -24.28 -5.04
N TYR A 291 11.20 -24.63 -6.25
CA TYR A 291 12.52 -24.33 -6.78
C TYR A 291 12.75 -22.82 -6.97
N LEU A 292 11.83 -22.14 -7.66
CA LEU A 292 11.97 -20.71 -7.95
C LEU A 292 12.11 -19.86 -6.67
N LEU A 293 11.28 -20.15 -5.65
CA LEU A 293 11.32 -19.43 -4.37
C LEU A 293 12.69 -19.51 -3.71
N GLY A 294 13.37 -20.66 -3.85
CA GLY A 294 14.73 -20.84 -3.35
C GLY A 294 15.79 -19.99 -4.07
N GLU A 295 15.56 -19.63 -5.34
CA GLU A 295 16.48 -18.82 -6.16
C GLU A 295 16.33 -17.30 -5.93
N LEU A 296 15.16 -16.84 -5.46
CA LEU A 296 14.86 -15.41 -5.35
C LEU A 296 15.85 -14.61 -4.48
N PRO A 297 16.39 -15.13 -3.35
CA PRO A 297 17.37 -14.41 -2.56
C PRO A 297 18.62 -14.03 -3.35
N ALA A 298 19.16 -14.96 -4.15
CA ALA A 298 20.34 -14.72 -4.97
C ALA A 298 20.10 -13.73 -6.11
N LEU A 299 18.87 -13.66 -6.61
CA LEU A 299 18.46 -12.66 -7.60
C LEU A 299 18.35 -11.26 -6.97
N GLN A 300 17.79 -11.17 -5.76
CA GLN A 300 17.71 -9.91 -5.01
C GLN A 300 19.11 -9.34 -4.72
N ASP A 301 20.06 -10.17 -4.34
CA ASP A 301 21.45 -9.75 -4.08
C ASP A 301 22.14 -9.15 -5.32
N GLN A 302 21.66 -9.50 -6.52
CA GLN A 302 22.10 -8.90 -7.79
C GLN A 302 21.35 -7.60 -8.11
N GLY A 303 20.43 -7.15 -7.26
CA GLY A 303 19.60 -5.96 -7.46
C GLY A 303 18.48 -6.14 -8.49
N ILE A 304 18.07 -7.39 -8.74
CA ILE A 304 16.96 -7.73 -9.62
C ILE A 304 15.66 -7.65 -8.81
N SER A 305 14.65 -7.00 -9.37
CA SER A 305 13.27 -7.07 -8.87
C SER A 305 12.45 -7.99 -9.76
N ALA A 306 11.40 -8.61 -9.23
CA ALA A 306 10.49 -9.43 -10.02
C ALA A 306 9.07 -9.41 -9.45
N PHE A 307 8.11 -9.46 -10.36
CA PHE A 307 6.70 -9.68 -10.07
C PHE A 307 6.32 -11.02 -10.67
N VAL A 308 6.07 -12.01 -9.84
CA VAL A 308 5.74 -13.37 -10.25
C VAL A 308 4.29 -13.65 -9.90
N TYR A 309 3.50 -14.01 -10.87
CA TYR A 309 2.10 -14.36 -10.74
C TYR A 309 1.90 -15.83 -11.05
N VAL A 310 1.23 -16.51 -10.15
CA VAL A 310 0.98 -17.95 -10.21
C VAL A 310 -0.52 -18.19 -10.26
N ASP A 311 -0.95 -19.04 -11.16
CA ASP A 311 -2.24 -19.69 -11.12
C ASP A 311 -2.06 -21.23 -11.16
N ILE A 312 -3.16 -21.96 -11.18
CA ILE A 312 -3.16 -23.43 -11.07
C ILE A 312 -2.17 -24.11 -12.01
N SER A 313 -1.97 -23.57 -13.24
CA SER A 313 -1.20 -24.22 -14.30
C SER A 313 -0.17 -23.31 -14.98
N HIS A 314 -0.04 -22.07 -14.52
CA HIS A 314 0.82 -21.07 -15.16
C HIS A 314 1.65 -20.30 -14.16
N VAL A 315 2.89 -19.98 -14.55
CA VAL A 315 3.75 -19.01 -13.83
C VAL A 315 4.18 -17.94 -14.82
N ARG A 316 3.92 -16.69 -14.49
CA ARG A 316 4.27 -15.52 -15.28
C ARG A 316 5.15 -14.61 -14.46
N CYS A 317 6.27 -14.18 -15.02
CA CYS A 317 7.18 -13.27 -14.34
C CYS A 317 7.47 -12.06 -15.21
N TYR A 318 7.50 -10.93 -14.54
CA TYR A 318 8.06 -9.70 -15.05
C TYR A 318 9.28 -9.33 -14.18
N ALA A 319 10.47 -9.68 -14.68
CA ALA A 319 11.74 -9.36 -14.00
C ALA A 319 12.29 -8.01 -14.50
N ILE A 320 12.96 -7.29 -13.62
CA ILE A 320 13.46 -5.94 -13.83
C ILE A 320 14.93 -5.90 -13.43
N HIS A 321 15.78 -5.58 -14.40
CA HIS A 321 17.22 -5.52 -14.26
C HIS A 321 17.69 -4.06 -14.42
N PRO A 322 17.86 -3.29 -13.34
CA PRO A 322 18.28 -1.89 -13.43
C PRO A 322 19.80 -1.73 -13.42
N GLY A 323 20.30 -0.67 -14.06
CA GLY A 323 21.67 -0.22 -13.96
C GLY A 323 22.70 -1.27 -14.35
N ARG A 324 23.54 -1.72 -13.41
CA ARG A 324 24.59 -2.71 -13.67
C ARG A 324 24.05 -4.08 -14.07
N ALA A 325 22.86 -4.43 -13.64
CA ALA A 325 22.19 -5.68 -13.99
C ALA A 325 21.52 -5.61 -15.38
N SER A 326 21.37 -4.43 -15.99
CA SER A 326 20.70 -4.25 -17.27
C SER A 326 21.49 -4.86 -18.44
N GLY A 327 20.77 -5.21 -19.50
CA GLY A 327 21.25 -5.82 -20.73
C GLY A 327 20.65 -7.21 -20.94
N ILE A 328 20.04 -7.43 -22.12
CA ILE A 328 19.37 -8.71 -22.47
C ILE A 328 20.30 -9.90 -22.31
N ALA A 329 21.59 -9.77 -22.72
CA ALA A 329 22.57 -10.86 -22.59
C ALA A 329 22.78 -11.24 -21.11
N LYS A 330 22.88 -10.27 -20.21
CA LYS A 330 23.02 -10.52 -18.77
C LYS A 330 21.76 -11.16 -18.19
N ALA A 331 20.58 -10.65 -18.56
CA ALA A 331 19.31 -11.21 -18.12
C ALA A 331 19.15 -12.68 -18.58
N ASN A 332 19.52 -12.99 -19.83
CA ASN A 332 19.56 -14.37 -20.33
C ASN A 332 20.54 -15.27 -19.53
N ALA A 333 21.73 -14.75 -19.18
CA ALA A 333 22.71 -15.50 -18.39
C ALA A 333 22.21 -15.81 -16.97
N VAL A 334 21.43 -14.93 -16.38
CA VAL A 334 20.81 -15.11 -15.05
C VAL A 334 19.63 -16.08 -15.12
N TRP A 335 18.66 -15.79 -16.00
CA TRP A 335 17.40 -16.56 -16.04
C TRP A 335 17.49 -17.88 -16.80
N GLY A 336 18.39 -18.00 -17.78
CA GLY A 336 18.52 -19.20 -18.61
C GLY A 336 18.66 -20.50 -17.82
N PRO A 337 19.63 -20.61 -16.88
CA PRO A 337 19.77 -21.80 -16.04
C PRO A 337 18.53 -22.10 -15.19
N ILE A 338 17.91 -21.05 -14.60
CA ILE A 338 16.72 -21.17 -13.77
C ILE A 338 15.54 -21.68 -14.60
N LEU A 339 15.29 -21.08 -15.76
CA LEU A 339 14.20 -21.47 -16.66
C LEU A 339 14.38 -22.88 -17.20
N THR A 340 15.62 -23.26 -17.55
CA THR A 340 15.94 -24.63 -18.00
C THR A 340 15.66 -25.66 -16.91
N LYS A 341 16.02 -25.33 -15.65
CA LYS A 341 15.69 -26.20 -14.52
C LYS A 341 14.20 -26.29 -14.28
N MET A 342 13.47 -25.16 -14.32
CA MET A 342 12.01 -25.16 -14.17
C MET A 342 11.31 -25.95 -15.27
N GLN A 343 11.79 -25.88 -16.51
CA GLN A 343 11.23 -26.67 -17.61
C GLN A 343 11.47 -28.18 -17.44
N SER A 344 12.49 -28.60 -16.68
CA SER A 344 12.78 -30.03 -16.46
C SER A 344 11.83 -30.73 -15.49
N PHE A 345 10.91 -30.01 -14.85
CA PHE A 345 9.86 -30.60 -14.02
C PHE A 345 8.82 -31.31 -14.89
N GLU A 346 8.18 -32.32 -14.33
CA GLU A 346 7.17 -33.12 -15.03
C GLU A 346 5.99 -32.24 -15.48
N ASN A 347 5.47 -32.52 -16.66
CA ASN A 347 4.34 -31.83 -17.26
C ASN A 347 4.55 -30.32 -17.55
N ILE A 348 5.78 -29.84 -17.55
CA ILE A 348 6.09 -28.44 -17.89
C ILE A 348 6.44 -28.33 -19.37
N LYS A 349 5.74 -27.41 -20.08
CA LYS A 349 5.99 -27.07 -21.47
C LYS A 349 7.29 -26.25 -21.63
N PRO A 350 7.86 -26.16 -22.84
CA PRO A 350 8.97 -25.26 -23.12
C PRO A 350 8.65 -23.83 -22.68
N PHE A 351 9.58 -23.21 -21.95
CA PHE A 351 9.44 -21.84 -21.48
C PHE A 351 9.49 -20.83 -22.63
N GLN A 352 8.91 -19.68 -22.42
CA GLN A 352 8.96 -18.54 -23.34
C GLN A 352 9.55 -17.33 -22.64
N THR A 353 10.29 -16.50 -23.37
CA THR A 353 10.87 -15.27 -22.87
C THR A 353 10.59 -14.10 -23.81
N LYS A 354 10.46 -12.91 -23.23
CA LYS A 354 10.28 -11.66 -23.97
C LYS A 354 11.06 -10.53 -23.29
N PRO A 355 12.34 -10.35 -23.61
CA PRO A 355 13.19 -9.31 -23.05
C PRO A 355 13.05 -7.98 -23.79
N PHE A 356 13.25 -6.86 -23.08
CA PHE A 356 13.24 -5.50 -23.63
C PHE A 356 14.30 -4.63 -22.94
N ASP A 357 15.16 -3.94 -23.71
CA ASP A 357 16.06 -2.95 -23.17
C ASP A 357 15.47 -1.53 -23.31
N PHE A 358 15.65 -0.73 -22.26
CA PHE A 358 15.25 0.66 -22.19
C PHE A 358 16.45 1.53 -21.84
N LYS A 359 16.56 2.72 -22.45
CA LYS A 359 17.68 3.62 -22.21
C LYS A 359 17.68 4.17 -20.78
N ASN A 360 16.51 4.31 -20.18
CA ASN A 360 16.34 4.91 -18.85
C ASN A 360 15.04 4.44 -18.20
N TYR A 361 14.88 4.78 -16.92
CA TYR A 361 13.72 4.41 -16.12
C TYR A 361 12.40 5.01 -16.64
N LYS A 362 12.40 6.25 -17.15
CA LYS A 362 11.17 6.88 -17.69
C LYS A 362 10.60 6.07 -18.84
N ASP A 363 11.46 5.68 -19.81
CA ASP A 363 11.01 4.93 -20.99
C ASP A 363 10.47 3.55 -20.58
N PHE A 364 11.14 2.88 -19.65
CA PHE A 364 10.66 1.66 -19.01
C PHE A 364 9.29 1.87 -18.35
N PHE A 365 9.18 2.88 -17.49
CA PHE A 365 7.99 3.11 -16.66
C PHE A 365 6.76 3.46 -17.51
N VAL A 366 6.92 4.31 -18.52
CA VAL A 366 5.84 4.69 -19.44
C VAL A 366 5.38 3.52 -20.28
N THR A 367 6.32 2.73 -20.81
CA THR A 367 5.98 1.56 -21.64
C THR A 367 5.27 0.49 -20.84
N THR A 368 5.68 0.30 -19.58
CA THR A 368 5.12 -0.76 -18.72
C THR A 368 3.80 -0.34 -18.07
N TYR A 369 3.68 0.92 -17.62
CA TYR A 369 2.55 1.38 -16.81
C TYR A 369 1.64 2.39 -17.55
N GLY A 370 1.85 2.58 -18.83
CA GLY A 370 1.02 3.36 -19.73
C GLY A 370 1.38 4.85 -19.80
N PRO A 371 0.87 5.56 -20.83
CA PRO A 371 1.05 6.99 -20.97
C PRO A 371 0.31 7.74 -19.85
N LEU A 372 0.78 8.97 -19.53
CA LEU A 372 -0.02 9.93 -18.79
C LEU A 372 -1.28 10.24 -19.59
N THR A 373 -2.37 9.57 -19.31
CA THR A 373 -3.68 10.07 -19.70
C THR A 373 -4.14 11.02 -18.61
N PRO A 374 -4.46 12.28 -18.91
CA PRO A 374 -5.21 13.12 -17.99
C PRO A 374 -6.48 12.33 -17.66
N GLU A 375 -6.67 11.97 -16.40
CA GLU A 375 -7.94 11.39 -15.97
C GLU A 375 -9.03 12.44 -16.20
N PRO A 376 -9.94 12.24 -17.14
CA PRO A 376 -11.07 13.14 -17.28
C PRO A 376 -11.89 13.03 -15.99
N ASP A 377 -12.15 14.15 -15.35
CA ASP A 377 -13.07 14.33 -14.24
C ASP A 377 -13.25 13.08 -13.38
N ARG A 378 -12.32 12.82 -12.44
CA ARG A 378 -12.52 11.73 -11.49
C ARG A 378 -13.81 12.00 -10.70
N LYS A 379 -14.93 11.57 -11.25
CA LYS A 379 -16.04 11.13 -10.39
C LYS A 379 -15.38 10.20 -9.39
N ALA A 380 -15.70 10.35 -8.11
CA ALA A 380 -15.08 9.61 -7.02
C ALA A 380 -14.60 8.24 -7.48
N PRO A 381 -13.32 7.90 -7.30
CA PRO A 381 -12.76 6.65 -7.84
C PRO A 381 -13.68 5.51 -7.48
N PRO A 382 -13.85 4.50 -8.35
CA PRO A 382 -14.61 3.32 -8.00
C PRO A 382 -14.05 2.80 -6.69
N ARG A 383 -14.90 2.76 -5.68
CA ARG A 383 -14.49 2.37 -4.34
C ARG A 383 -14.47 0.86 -4.31
N ASN A 384 -13.29 0.31 -4.38
CA ASN A 384 -13.08 -1.10 -4.08
C ASN A 384 -13.06 -1.25 -2.55
N HIS A 385 -14.25 -1.10 -1.94
CA HIS A 385 -14.39 -1.27 -0.51
C HIS A 385 -14.14 -2.70 -0.09
N GLY A 386 -13.07 -2.91 0.66
CA GLY A 386 -12.98 -3.96 1.66
C GLY A 386 -13.21 -5.42 1.25
N VAL A 387 -13.17 -5.72 -0.05
CA VAL A 387 -13.63 -7.00 -0.58
C VAL A 387 -12.47 -7.91 -0.99
N TYR A 388 -11.22 -7.45 -0.87
CA TYR A 388 -10.09 -8.31 -1.19
C TYR A 388 -9.57 -8.98 0.10
N PRO A 389 -10.00 -10.23 0.36
CA PRO A 389 -9.51 -10.97 1.51
C PRO A 389 -8.11 -11.52 1.21
N TYR A 390 -7.10 -10.66 1.19
CA TYR A 390 -5.73 -11.12 1.01
C TYR A 390 -5.18 -11.69 2.33
N ASN A 391 -4.45 -12.81 2.21
CA ASN A 391 -3.43 -13.17 3.17
C ASN A 391 -2.09 -12.76 2.59
N SER A 392 -1.43 -11.79 3.17
CA SER A 392 -0.11 -11.36 2.72
C SER A 392 0.93 -11.54 3.79
N ARG A 393 2.19 -11.77 3.37
CA ARG A 393 3.34 -11.88 4.26
C ARG A 393 4.62 -11.39 3.62
N LEU A 394 5.42 -10.74 4.42
CA LEU A 394 6.82 -10.50 4.12
C LEU A 394 7.59 -11.80 4.40
N LEU A 395 8.41 -12.27 3.46
CA LEU A 395 9.16 -13.49 3.62
C LEU A 395 10.66 -13.24 3.45
N ALA A 396 11.44 -13.67 4.42
CA ALA A 396 12.90 -13.67 4.36
C ALA A 396 13.43 -14.93 3.65
N SER A 397 14.71 -14.95 3.32
CA SER A 397 15.39 -16.06 2.62
C SER A 397 15.10 -17.42 3.25
N GLY A 398 15.21 -17.57 4.58
CA GLY A 398 14.93 -18.84 5.25
C GLY A 398 13.51 -19.36 5.09
N HIS A 399 12.52 -18.46 4.97
CA HIS A 399 11.13 -18.86 4.72
C HIS A 399 10.93 -19.36 3.29
N LEU A 400 11.57 -18.71 2.32
CA LEU A 400 11.51 -19.10 0.90
C LEU A 400 12.19 -20.44 0.62
N GLN A 401 13.19 -20.79 1.42
CA GLN A 401 13.93 -22.06 1.33
C GLN A 401 13.29 -23.17 2.20
N SER A 402 12.24 -22.85 2.96
CA SER A 402 11.57 -23.85 3.78
C SER A 402 10.89 -24.91 2.92
N PRO A 403 10.99 -26.20 3.28
CA PRO A 403 10.23 -27.26 2.62
C PRO A 403 8.71 -27.08 2.80
N ASP A 404 8.28 -26.31 3.81
CA ASP A 404 6.87 -26.09 4.13
C ASP A 404 6.22 -24.92 3.35
N ILE A 405 6.99 -24.19 2.51
CA ILE A 405 6.46 -22.99 1.83
C ILE A 405 5.26 -23.32 0.93
N ILE A 406 5.30 -24.43 0.19
CA ILE A 406 4.18 -24.82 -0.68
C ILE A 406 2.98 -25.25 0.16
N ASN A 407 3.19 -25.96 1.27
CA ASN A 407 2.11 -26.31 2.19
C ASN A 407 1.48 -25.05 2.83
N ALA A 408 2.29 -24.03 3.10
CA ALA A 408 1.79 -22.75 3.62
C ALA A 408 0.91 -21.99 2.62
N LEU A 409 1.06 -22.30 1.32
CA LEU A 409 0.29 -21.72 0.22
C LEU A 409 -0.92 -22.59 -0.19
N SER A 410 -1.13 -23.77 0.41
CA SER A 410 -2.18 -24.71 -0.02
C SER A 410 -3.58 -24.08 -0.04
N GLY A 411 -3.89 -23.21 0.92
CA GLY A 411 -5.18 -22.50 0.97
C GLY A 411 -5.33 -21.34 -0.04
N ALA A 412 -4.31 -21.04 -0.83
CA ALA A 412 -4.38 -20.04 -1.91
C ALA A 412 -5.04 -20.60 -3.18
N GLU A 413 -5.46 -21.86 -3.17
CA GLU A 413 -6.10 -22.54 -4.31
C GLU A 413 -5.27 -22.44 -5.61
N GLY A 414 -3.94 -22.41 -5.46
CA GLY A 414 -2.99 -22.29 -6.58
C GLY A 414 -2.83 -20.89 -7.17
N THR A 415 -3.46 -19.86 -6.59
CA THR A 415 -3.41 -18.48 -7.12
C THR A 415 -2.77 -17.53 -6.12
N TYR A 416 -1.61 -16.95 -6.47
CA TYR A 416 -0.89 -15.99 -5.61
C TYR A 416 0.12 -15.15 -6.40
N GLY A 417 0.51 -14.01 -5.83
CA GLY A 417 1.55 -13.12 -6.33
C GLY A 417 2.77 -13.08 -5.41
N ILE A 418 3.96 -13.10 -6.00
CA ILE A 418 5.24 -12.98 -5.30
C ILE A 418 5.93 -11.74 -5.82
N LEU A 419 6.09 -10.74 -4.96
CA LEU A 419 6.63 -9.44 -5.32
C LEU A 419 8.04 -9.33 -4.72
N MET A 420 9.06 -9.64 -5.51
CA MET A 420 10.49 -9.51 -5.14
C MET A 420 10.91 -8.06 -5.29
N THR A 421 10.41 -7.21 -4.39
CA THR A 421 10.60 -5.76 -4.41
C THR A 421 11.06 -5.22 -3.05
N ALA A 422 11.21 -6.10 -2.05
CA ALA A 422 11.67 -5.70 -0.73
C ALA A 422 13.18 -5.35 -0.76
N PRO A 423 13.61 -4.32 -0.02
CA PRO A 423 15.00 -3.87 -0.04
C PRO A 423 15.96 -4.80 0.72
N GLY A 424 15.44 -5.69 1.57
CA GLY A 424 16.27 -6.55 2.40
C GLY A 424 17.29 -5.77 3.21
N ARG A 425 18.47 -6.33 3.37
CA ARG A 425 19.59 -5.72 4.13
C ARG A 425 20.31 -4.60 3.37
N SER A 426 20.06 -4.43 2.08
CA SER A 426 20.77 -3.44 1.24
C SER A 426 20.54 -2.00 1.67
N GLN A 427 19.45 -1.72 2.41
CA GLN A 427 19.05 -0.39 2.87
C GLN A 427 19.22 -0.17 4.39
N GLY A 428 20.14 -0.89 5.02
CA GLY A 428 20.44 -0.74 6.46
C GLY A 428 19.39 -1.31 7.39
N SER A 429 19.41 -0.89 8.67
CA SER A 429 18.46 -1.33 9.69
C SER A 429 17.05 -0.81 9.47
N GLY A 430 16.91 0.37 8.85
CA GLY A 430 15.63 1.05 8.64
C GLY A 430 15.01 1.66 9.90
N ASP A 431 15.76 1.80 10.98
CA ASP A 431 15.29 2.36 12.26
C ASP A 431 14.91 3.84 12.15
N ASP A 432 15.36 4.50 11.09
CA ASP A 432 15.03 5.89 10.77
C ASP A 432 13.61 6.07 10.23
N THR A 433 12.87 4.99 9.95
CA THR A 433 11.47 4.99 9.51
C THR A 433 10.59 4.18 10.46
N SER A 434 9.28 4.40 10.38
CA SER A 434 8.29 3.67 11.19
C SER A 434 7.65 2.48 10.46
N ALA A 435 8.10 2.16 9.25
CA ALA A 435 7.67 0.96 8.54
C ALA A 435 8.00 -0.31 9.33
N ASN A 436 7.25 -1.39 9.09
CA ASN A 436 7.51 -2.67 9.75
C ASN A 436 8.97 -3.12 9.52
N PRO A 437 9.75 -3.41 10.58
CA PRO A 437 11.13 -3.86 10.46
C PRO A 437 11.30 -5.15 9.64
N GLY A 438 10.23 -5.95 9.48
CA GLY A 438 10.21 -7.12 8.62
C GLY A 438 10.62 -6.83 7.17
N TRP A 439 10.36 -5.64 6.66
CA TRP A 439 10.79 -5.22 5.33
C TRP A 439 12.31 -5.29 5.13
N ARG A 440 13.10 -5.06 6.18
CA ARG A 440 14.58 -5.07 6.11
C ARG A 440 15.17 -6.48 6.11
N ARG A 441 14.34 -7.48 6.41
CA ARG A 441 14.70 -8.91 6.35
C ARG A 441 14.07 -9.62 5.16
N ALA A 442 13.06 -9.02 4.56
CA ALA A 442 12.28 -9.61 3.48
C ALA A 442 13.06 -9.65 2.16
N VAL A 443 12.85 -10.71 1.42
CA VAL A 443 13.16 -10.84 0.00
C VAL A 443 11.93 -10.51 -0.82
N VAL A 444 10.78 -11.02 -0.40
CA VAL A 444 9.51 -10.85 -1.10
C VAL A 444 8.40 -10.35 -0.18
N HIS A 445 7.46 -9.67 -0.79
CA HIS A 445 6.10 -9.50 -0.30
C HIS A 445 5.22 -10.48 -1.09
N LEU A 446 4.64 -11.46 -0.39
CA LEU A 446 3.78 -12.48 -0.99
C LEU A 446 2.32 -12.14 -0.68
N VAL A 447 1.48 -12.16 -1.72
CA VAL A 447 0.03 -11.89 -1.64
C VAL A 447 -0.72 -13.10 -2.17
N ALA A 448 -1.62 -13.65 -1.37
CA ALA A 448 -2.38 -14.85 -1.71
C ALA A 448 -3.85 -14.70 -1.31
N GLY A 449 -4.70 -15.61 -1.74
CA GLY A 449 -6.10 -15.66 -1.39
C GLY A 449 -6.35 -15.87 0.13
N PRO A 450 -7.59 -15.74 0.59
CA PRO A 450 -7.94 -15.72 2.01
C PRO A 450 -7.61 -17.02 2.75
N GLY A 451 -7.57 -18.14 2.05
CA GLY A 451 -7.26 -19.45 2.64
C GLY A 451 -5.80 -19.66 3.00
N ALA A 452 -4.86 -18.86 2.51
CA ALA A 452 -3.42 -19.03 2.73
C ALA A 452 -2.95 -18.66 4.16
N SER A 453 -3.68 -19.08 5.17
CA SER A 453 -3.35 -18.83 6.59
C SER A 453 -2.03 -19.48 7.03
N GLY A 454 -1.54 -20.47 6.29
CA GLY A 454 -0.24 -21.10 6.49
C GLY A 454 0.93 -20.14 6.46
N LEU A 455 0.85 -19.05 5.67
CA LEU A 455 1.87 -18.01 5.60
C LEU A 455 2.11 -17.34 6.95
N LYS A 456 1.06 -17.14 7.78
CA LYS A 456 1.18 -16.57 9.12
C LYS A 456 1.95 -17.51 10.07
N ARG A 457 1.74 -18.81 9.93
CA ARG A 457 2.47 -19.84 10.72
C ARG A 457 3.91 -19.98 10.26
N LEU A 458 4.16 -19.87 8.97
CA LEU A 458 5.51 -19.95 8.39
C LEU A 458 6.40 -18.77 8.82
N ALA A 459 5.85 -17.56 8.85
CA ALA A 459 6.60 -16.33 9.09
C ALA A 459 5.88 -15.40 10.10
N PRO A 460 5.70 -15.82 11.37
CA PRO A 460 4.90 -15.10 12.35
C PRO A 460 5.50 -13.75 12.76
N ASP A 461 6.82 -13.59 12.65
CA ASP A 461 7.60 -12.41 13.07
C ASP A 461 7.88 -11.41 11.94
N MET A 462 7.45 -11.72 10.71
CA MET A 462 7.78 -10.88 9.54
C MET A 462 6.73 -9.79 9.26
N GLY A 463 5.48 -10.05 9.55
CA GLY A 463 4.39 -9.10 9.28
C GLY A 463 3.92 -9.06 7.83
N ALA A 464 3.11 -8.05 7.52
CA ALA A 464 2.46 -7.86 6.23
C ALA A 464 2.47 -6.38 5.81
N TYR A 465 2.22 -6.12 4.51
CA TYR A 465 2.06 -4.78 3.99
C TYR A 465 0.60 -4.33 4.10
N ILE A 466 0.33 -3.32 4.92
CA ILE A 466 -1.03 -2.89 5.23
C ILE A 466 -1.87 -2.51 4.01
N ASN A 467 -1.28 -1.99 2.93
CA ASN A 467 -2.02 -1.60 1.73
C ASN A 467 -2.50 -2.82 0.91
N GLU A 468 -1.95 -4.00 1.15
CA GLU A 468 -2.22 -5.25 0.42
C GLU A 468 -2.41 -6.42 1.40
N ALA A 469 -3.20 -6.20 2.45
CA ALA A 469 -3.44 -7.17 3.52
C ALA A 469 -4.94 -7.34 3.80
N SER A 470 -5.26 -8.29 4.67
CA SER A 470 -6.62 -8.52 5.14
C SER A 470 -7.06 -7.43 6.13
N LEU A 471 -8.32 -6.98 6.03
CA LEU A 471 -8.99 -6.20 7.08
C LEU A 471 -9.08 -6.98 8.39
N ASN A 472 -9.15 -8.31 8.31
CA ASN A 472 -9.27 -9.23 9.43
C ASN A 472 -7.90 -9.79 9.86
N GLU A 473 -6.82 -9.03 9.66
CA GLU A 473 -5.49 -9.43 10.10
C GLU A 473 -5.45 -9.52 11.63
N GLU A 474 -5.26 -10.74 12.15
CA GLU A 474 -5.03 -10.97 13.57
C GLU A 474 -3.74 -10.29 14.02
N ASN A 475 -3.71 -9.75 15.22
CA ASN A 475 -2.54 -9.00 15.72
C ASN A 475 -2.03 -7.94 14.74
N TRP A 476 -2.95 -7.23 14.10
CA TRP A 476 -2.66 -6.26 13.05
C TRP A 476 -1.63 -5.20 13.47
N THR A 477 -1.53 -4.82 14.74
CA THR A 477 -0.52 -3.89 15.25
C THR A 477 0.89 -4.43 15.07
N GLN A 478 1.07 -5.72 15.38
CA GLN A 478 2.33 -6.43 15.18
C GLN A 478 2.58 -6.69 13.68
N SER A 479 1.55 -7.14 12.95
CA SER A 479 1.69 -7.47 11.53
C SER A 479 2.05 -6.27 10.67
N PHE A 480 1.48 -5.08 10.94
CA PHE A 480 1.70 -3.90 10.08
C PHE A 480 2.86 -3.02 10.53
N TRP A 481 3.20 -2.99 11.83
CA TRP A 481 4.23 -2.09 12.35
C TRP A 481 5.28 -2.75 13.24
N GLY A 482 5.05 -3.99 13.69
CA GLY A 482 5.99 -4.70 14.53
C GLY A 482 6.34 -3.92 15.80
N THR A 483 7.62 -3.90 16.14
CA THR A 483 8.14 -3.19 17.32
C THR A 483 7.97 -1.65 17.25
N ASN A 484 7.68 -1.09 16.08
CA ASN A 484 7.49 0.36 15.91
C ASN A 484 6.13 0.86 16.43
N TYR A 485 5.15 -0.05 16.63
CA TYR A 485 3.79 0.34 16.99
C TYR A 485 3.70 1.18 18.26
N ALA A 486 4.40 0.82 19.30
CA ALA A 486 4.34 1.54 20.59
C ALA A 486 4.77 3.01 20.45
N ARG A 487 5.86 3.28 19.71
CA ARG A 487 6.33 4.64 19.43
C ARG A 487 5.36 5.41 18.53
N LEU A 488 4.80 4.76 17.51
CA LEU A 488 3.77 5.34 16.65
C LEU A 488 2.52 5.73 17.45
N SER A 489 2.07 4.86 18.36
CA SER A 489 0.93 5.11 19.25
C SER A 489 1.14 6.35 20.13
N ALA A 490 2.33 6.48 20.74
CA ALA A 490 2.69 7.66 21.55
C ALA A 490 2.69 8.95 20.71
N ILE A 491 3.26 8.91 19.49
CA ILE A 491 3.28 10.09 18.60
C ILE A 491 1.85 10.43 18.13
N LYS A 492 1.03 9.43 17.81
CA LYS A 492 -0.39 9.64 17.47
C LYS A 492 -1.13 10.34 18.60
N SER A 493 -0.97 9.87 19.83
CA SER A 493 -1.59 10.50 21.02
C SER A 493 -1.11 11.92 21.26
N LYS A 494 0.15 12.23 20.92
CA LYS A 494 0.70 13.60 20.99
C LYS A 494 0.06 14.57 19.99
N TYR A 495 -0.09 14.14 18.74
CA TYR A 495 -0.54 15.03 17.64
C TYR A 495 -2.05 14.98 17.41
N ASP A 496 -2.70 13.85 17.70
CA ASP A 496 -4.13 13.62 17.46
C ASP A 496 -4.81 12.87 18.61
N PRO A 497 -4.84 13.45 19.82
CA PRO A 497 -5.43 12.81 21.00
C PRO A 497 -6.94 12.57 20.87
N MET A 498 -7.62 13.31 20.01
CA MET A 498 -9.08 13.19 19.77
C MET A 498 -9.40 12.26 18.60
N MET A 499 -8.41 11.60 18.01
CA MET A 499 -8.60 10.68 16.89
C MET A 499 -9.35 11.27 15.69
N LEU A 500 -9.12 12.57 15.39
CA LEU A 500 -9.72 13.26 14.25
C LEU A 500 -9.40 12.53 12.93
N PHE A 501 -8.15 12.08 12.77
CA PHE A 501 -7.69 11.28 11.65
C PHE A 501 -7.75 9.78 11.98
N TRP A 502 -8.94 9.30 12.29
CA TRP A 502 -9.18 7.90 12.58
C TRP A 502 -9.44 7.07 11.32
N GLN A 503 -8.79 5.94 11.24
CA GLN A 503 -9.01 4.91 10.22
C GLN A 503 -8.76 3.53 10.83
N THR A 504 -9.36 2.48 10.28
CA THR A 504 -9.16 1.11 10.74
C THR A 504 -8.94 0.17 9.54
N PRO A 505 -7.90 -0.71 9.58
CA PRO A 505 -6.86 -0.74 10.61
C PRO A 505 -5.99 0.53 10.58
N GLY A 506 -5.52 1.00 11.72
CA GLY A 506 -4.72 2.23 11.83
C GLY A 506 -4.13 2.42 13.22
N ILE A 507 -3.19 3.35 13.36
CA ILE A 507 -2.57 3.65 14.66
C ILE A 507 -3.62 4.15 15.64
N ASN A 508 -3.70 3.51 16.81
CA ASN A 508 -4.68 3.75 17.87
C ASN A 508 -6.16 3.52 17.44
N ALA A 509 -6.39 2.78 16.35
CA ALA A 509 -7.75 2.54 15.88
C ALA A 509 -8.67 1.93 16.96
N HIS A 510 -8.11 1.11 17.85
CA HIS A 510 -8.82 0.47 18.97
C HIS A 510 -9.30 1.44 20.06
N TYR A 511 -8.86 2.71 20.04
CA TYR A 511 -9.40 3.75 20.94
C TYR A 511 -10.78 4.25 20.50
N MET A 512 -11.20 3.90 19.29
CA MET A 512 -12.52 4.21 18.78
C MET A 512 -13.39 2.94 18.82
N GLN A 513 -14.60 3.08 19.35
CA GLN A 513 -15.58 1.99 19.40
C GLN A 513 -16.89 2.41 18.73
N SER A 514 -17.60 1.44 18.16
CA SER A 514 -18.95 1.68 17.67
C SER A 514 -19.95 1.67 18.84
N VAL A 515 -20.60 2.82 19.06
CA VAL A 515 -21.67 2.96 20.05
C VAL A 515 -22.90 3.48 19.33
N ASN A 516 -23.96 2.66 19.25
CA ASN A 516 -25.19 3.01 18.53
C ASN A 516 -24.94 3.49 17.07
N GLY A 517 -24.03 2.81 16.37
CA GLY A 517 -23.66 3.14 14.98
C GLY A 517 -22.70 4.32 14.82
N ARG A 518 -22.26 4.96 15.91
CA ARG A 518 -21.32 6.08 15.90
C ARG A 518 -19.90 5.62 16.24
N ALA A 519 -18.91 6.23 15.64
CA ALA A 519 -17.53 6.09 16.08
C ALA A 519 -17.29 6.98 17.29
N CYS A 520 -17.01 6.38 18.44
CA CYS A 520 -16.85 7.08 19.72
C CYS A 520 -15.45 6.83 20.28
N LEU A 521 -14.80 7.91 20.74
CA LEU A 521 -13.55 7.81 21.46
C LEU A 521 -13.82 7.26 22.87
N VAL A 522 -13.11 6.21 23.23
CA VAL A 522 -13.13 5.63 24.58
C VAL A 522 -11.75 5.80 25.20
N LEU A 523 -11.69 5.97 26.53
CA LEU A 523 -10.42 6.03 27.23
C LEU A 523 -9.67 4.71 26.98
N PRO A 524 -8.38 4.77 26.60
CA PRO A 524 -7.57 3.57 26.59
C PRO A 524 -7.55 3.00 28.02
N PRO A 525 -7.67 1.69 28.19
CA PRO A 525 -7.41 1.09 29.49
C PRO A 525 -5.99 1.50 29.93
N PRO A 526 -5.74 1.68 31.24
CA PRO A 526 -4.40 2.01 31.73
C PRO A 526 -3.42 0.96 31.17
N LEU A 527 -2.25 1.43 30.71
CA LEU A 527 -1.23 0.63 30.04
C LEU A 527 -0.87 -0.61 30.88
N HIS A 528 -1.47 -1.74 30.57
CA HIS A 528 -1.10 -3.06 31.03
C HIS A 528 -0.80 -3.96 29.83
N PRO A 529 0.01 -5.04 29.99
CA PRO A 529 0.68 -5.75 28.91
C PRO A 529 -0.28 -6.29 27.84
N PRO A 530 0.22 -6.77 26.71
CA PRO A 530 -0.41 -6.74 25.40
C PRO A 530 -1.84 -7.25 25.41
N ILE A 531 -2.77 -6.35 25.12
CA ILE A 531 -4.18 -6.66 24.97
C ILE A 531 -4.34 -7.34 23.61
N THR A 532 -4.79 -8.57 23.61
CA THR A 532 -5.39 -9.18 22.42
C THR A 532 -6.55 -8.28 21.97
N PRO A 533 -6.56 -7.83 20.71
CA PRO A 533 -7.66 -7.01 20.20
C PRO A 533 -8.99 -7.75 20.36
N PRO A 534 -10.09 -7.05 20.67
CA PRO A 534 -11.41 -7.68 20.65
C PRO A 534 -11.70 -8.19 19.24
N PRO A 535 -12.41 -9.31 19.09
CA PRO A 535 -12.79 -9.83 17.79
C PRO A 535 -13.56 -8.76 17.00
N ASN A 536 -13.22 -8.62 15.72
CA ASN A 536 -13.74 -7.62 14.78
C ASN A 536 -15.23 -7.82 14.39
N ASP A 537 -16.05 -8.45 15.22
CA ASP A 537 -17.40 -8.91 14.90
C ASP A 537 -18.44 -7.80 14.60
N ARG A 538 -18.08 -6.52 14.61
CA ARG A 538 -19.07 -5.42 14.53
C ARG A 538 -19.00 -4.56 13.28
N PHE A 539 -18.09 -4.82 12.37
CA PHE A 539 -18.02 -4.15 11.07
C PHE A 539 -17.89 -5.19 9.93
N ALA A 540 -18.66 -6.28 10.01
CA ALA A 540 -18.69 -7.27 8.96
C ALA A 540 -19.22 -6.64 7.65
N PRO A 541 -18.50 -6.73 6.54
CA PRO A 541 -19.04 -6.38 5.23
C PRO A 541 -20.14 -7.38 4.86
N ALA A 542 -21.12 -6.92 4.13
CA ALA A 542 -22.15 -7.78 3.56
C ALA A 542 -21.51 -8.77 2.58
N ASN A 543 -21.69 -10.06 2.83
CA ASN A 543 -21.39 -11.26 2.06
C ASN A 543 -20.07 -11.34 1.27
N PRO A 544 -19.25 -12.37 1.50
CA PRO A 544 -18.07 -12.64 0.69
C PRO A 544 -18.49 -13.11 -0.71
N VAL A 545 -17.93 -12.48 -1.74
CA VAL A 545 -17.98 -12.98 -3.10
C VAL A 545 -16.84 -14.00 -3.24
N THR A 546 -17.20 -15.26 -3.40
CA THR A 546 -16.28 -16.36 -3.68
C THR A 546 -16.01 -16.40 -5.17
N ASP A 547 -14.92 -15.80 -5.65
CA ASP A 547 -14.41 -16.10 -7.00
C ASP A 547 -12.90 -15.82 -7.10
N ALA A 548 -12.13 -16.86 -7.31
CA ALA A 548 -10.69 -16.83 -7.55
C ALA A 548 -10.30 -16.06 -8.84
N GLN A 549 -11.24 -15.75 -9.71
CA GLN A 549 -11.01 -14.96 -10.93
C GLN A 549 -10.63 -13.49 -10.66
N PHE A 550 -10.92 -12.98 -9.45
CA PHE A 550 -10.66 -11.58 -9.11
C PHE A 550 -9.19 -11.23 -8.83
N LEU A 551 -8.33 -12.19 -8.49
CA LEU A 551 -6.90 -11.90 -8.28
C LEU A 551 -6.22 -11.38 -9.55
N PHE A 552 -6.60 -11.87 -10.72
CA PHE A 552 -6.05 -11.41 -12.00
C PHE A 552 -6.65 -10.07 -12.44
N GLY A 553 -7.93 -9.84 -12.26
CA GLY A 553 -8.57 -8.55 -12.55
C GLY A 553 -8.03 -7.41 -11.67
N SER A 554 -7.71 -7.71 -10.39
CA SER A 554 -7.16 -6.71 -9.46
C SER A 554 -5.70 -6.40 -9.73
N LEU A 555 -4.93 -7.36 -10.26
CA LEU A 555 -3.53 -7.17 -10.63
C LEU A 555 -3.40 -6.43 -11.97
N GLU A 556 -4.39 -6.50 -12.86
CA GLU A 556 -4.50 -5.58 -14.00
C GLU A 556 -4.76 -4.13 -13.55
N LEU A 557 -5.47 -3.92 -12.43
CA LEU A 557 -5.62 -2.61 -11.81
C LEU A 557 -4.30 -2.04 -11.25
N ILE A 558 -3.28 -2.89 -11.01
CA ILE A 558 -1.91 -2.46 -10.69
C ILE A 558 -1.18 -1.95 -11.95
N GLY A 559 -1.80 -2.02 -13.12
CA GLY A 559 -1.27 -1.41 -14.35
C GLY A 559 -0.24 -2.24 -15.12
N VAL A 560 -0.01 -3.50 -14.71
CA VAL A 560 0.88 -4.42 -15.44
C VAL A 560 0.11 -5.07 -16.59
N LYS A 561 0.23 -4.52 -17.80
CA LYS A 561 -0.28 -5.17 -19.01
C LYS A 561 0.66 -6.29 -19.42
N PHE A 562 0.23 -7.52 -19.26
CA PHE A 562 0.90 -8.68 -19.87
C PHE A 562 0.40 -8.85 -21.31
N PRO A 563 1.28 -8.80 -22.32
CA PRO A 563 0.86 -9.17 -23.67
C PRO A 563 0.55 -10.67 -23.73
N GLU A 564 -0.56 -11.02 -24.34
CA GLU A 564 -0.92 -12.42 -24.60
C GLU A 564 0.20 -13.16 -25.36
N PRO A 565 0.45 -14.44 -25.07
CA PRO A 565 1.41 -15.25 -25.83
C PRO A 565 0.94 -15.34 -27.28
N GLY A 566 1.71 -14.76 -28.20
CA GLY A 566 1.42 -14.78 -29.64
C GLY A 566 0.95 -13.47 -30.27
N SER A 567 0.70 -12.39 -29.50
CA SER A 567 0.40 -11.10 -30.09
C SER A 567 1.67 -10.43 -30.64
N HIS A 568 1.77 -10.27 -31.95
CA HIS A 568 2.73 -9.42 -32.62
C HIS A 568 2.34 -7.94 -32.37
N ILE A 569 2.96 -7.29 -31.41
CA ILE A 569 2.84 -5.84 -31.29
C ILE A 569 3.97 -5.23 -32.12
N GLY A 570 3.61 -4.80 -33.34
CA GLY A 570 4.41 -3.87 -34.09
C GLY A 570 4.49 -2.53 -33.34
N LEU A 571 5.63 -1.85 -33.42
CA LEU A 571 5.93 -0.57 -32.78
C LEU A 571 5.07 0.64 -33.28
N GLN A 572 3.95 0.37 -33.97
CA GLN A 572 3.02 1.39 -34.47
C GLN A 572 1.60 0.94 -34.17
N SER A 573 0.98 1.53 -33.19
CA SER A 573 -0.45 1.50 -32.82
C SER A 573 -0.72 1.00 -31.38
N VAL A 574 -0.37 1.83 -30.40
CA VAL A 574 -1.07 1.86 -29.12
C VAL A 574 -1.66 3.28 -28.98
N SER A 575 -2.51 3.62 -29.95
CA SER A 575 -3.45 4.74 -29.81
C SER A 575 -4.81 4.22 -30.30
N ALA A 576 -5.81 4.26 -29.42
CA ALA A 576 -7.20 3.89 -29.62
C ALA A 576 -7.53 2.40 -29.37
N GLU A 577 -7.80 2.09 -28.07
CA GLU A 577 -8.91 1.22 -27.65
C GLU A 577 -8.83 1.04 -26.12
N ALA A 578 -9.18 2.09 -25.40
CA ALA A 578 -9.54 2.01 -23.99
C ALA A 578 -10.67 3.02 -23.73
N SER A 579 -11.74 2.89 -24.54
CA SER A 579 -13.02 3.53 -24.28
C SER A 579 -14.09 2.45 -24.42
N ALA A 580 -14.47 1.87 -23.33
CA ALA A 580 -15.67 1.10 -23.01
C ALA A 580 -15.31 -0.14 -22.17
N ILE A 581 -15.29 -0.01 -20.89
CA ILE A 581 -16.06 -0.77 -19.89
C ILE A 581 -15.85 -0.08 -18.54
#